data_2ea75c96d130a2796f3310df2c0eb8ff
#
_entry.id   2ea75c96d130a2796f3310df2c0eb8ff
#
_cell.length_a   1.000
_cell.length_b   1.000
_cell.length_c   1.000
_cell.angle_alpha   90.00
_cell.angle_beta   90.00
_cell.angle_gamma   90.00
#
_symmetry.space_group_name_H-M   'P 1'
#
loop_
_entity.id
_entity.type
_entity.pdbx_description
1 polymer ?
#
loop_
_entity_poly.entity_id
_entity_poly.type
_entity_poly.pdbx_seq_one_letter_code
_entity_poly.pdbx_strand_id
1 'polypeptide(L)'
;MSKLSLLLGALFTAATLAEAQNASPASTSIAPIAPTVATSPSTAESPSAIILGYHQFTPGDQPSKNIYSMTANAFAGEMKYLKDSGCHVVPLSDIVRFIEGKGTLPPHAVAITIDDGYKSPIVNAAPILKQYGYPWTFFCYTDFIASHENKGAASWDDLLELQKEGVDIECHSKSHPMLAHKNGKSADQYDQWLTAETAGAKAILEQHLNKKIVYFAYPFGDYNKQVQDKLVAAGYEAIFTVAGNPVRANTSLLHVGRYVVTGPEEKDFAGWLRQGALSVVTATPAPGATVSTPRPLISATLDFAGQLDPKSIQASVKGYGAVPSDFDDKTSTVRLYLPRDLIAPVADVSIHARDAQTHQTMVANWQFNYAPGNSPAPAPAIGGGGAGKSTQPAR
;
A
#
# COMPACT_ATOMS: atom_id res chain seq x y z
N MET A 1 -28.40 62.29 -9.84
CA MET A 1 -27.79 63.61 -9.67
C MET A 1 -26.37 63.37 -9.35
N SER A 2 -25.57 63.66 -10.25
CA SER A 2 -24.42 64.51 -10.52
C SER A 2 -23.09 63.84 -10.24
N LYS A 3 -22.39 63.39 -11.27
CA LYS A 3 -21.39 64.03 -12.16
C LYS A 3 -20.00 64.12 -11.50
N LEU A 4 -19.01 63.48 -12.11
CA LEU A 4 -18.06 63.97 -13.15
C LEU A 4 -16.71 64.41 -12.46
N SER A 5 -15.48 64.19 -12.84
CA SER A 5 -14.73 64.11 -14.08
C SER A 5 -13.28 63.68 -13.76
N LEU A 6 -12.64 62.89 -14.52
CA LEU A 6 -11.58 63.12 -15.54
C LEU A 6 -10.50 64.17 -15.24
N LEU A 7 -9.21 63.76 -15.38
CA LEU A 7 -8.12 64.34 -16.24
C LEU A 7 -6.84 63.52 -16.06
N LEU A 8 -6.37 62.99 -17.00
CA LEU A 8 -5.34 62.97 -18.07
C LEU A 8 -4.12 63.89 -17.82
N GLY A 9 -2.94 63.35 -17.98
CA GLY A 9 -1.69 64.09 -18.08
C GLY A 9 -0.51 63.21 -18.43
N ALA A 10 -0.24 63.09 -19.74
CA ALA A 10 0.98 62.52 -20.28
C ALA A 10 2.00 63.65 -20.48
N LEU A 11 3.30 63.41 -20.28
CA LEU A 11 4.35 64.19 -20.97
C LEU A 11 5.59 63.31 -21.20
N PHE A 12 6.02 63.40 -22.46
CA PHE A 12 7.27 62.93 -23.08
C PHE A 12 8.44 63.83 -22.71
N THR A 13 9.69 63.27 -22.72
CA THR A 13 10.92 63.85 -23.32
C THR A 13 12.03 62.83 -23.11
N ALA A 14 12.60 62.27 -24.10
CA ALA A 14 13.61 62.71 -25.09
C ALA A 14 15.07 62.29 -24.72
N ALA A 15 15.63 61.54 -25.61
CA ALA A 15 16.98 60.98 -25.63
C ALA A 15 18.08 61.97 -25.78
N THR A 16 19.28 61.64 -25.28
CA THR A 16 20.55 62.13 -25.87
C THR A 16 21.59 61.01 -25.90
N LEU A 17 22.13 60.84 -27.11
CA LEU A 17 23.38 60.12 -27.40
C LEU A 17 24.57 60.99 -27.02
N ALA A 18 25.65 60.35 -26.52
CA ALA A 18 27.03 60.91 -26.69
C ALA A 18 28.05 59.76 -26.62
N GLU A 19 28.68 59.58 -27.64
CA GLU A 19 29.99 59.21 -28.17
C GLU A 19 31.03 58.48 -27.30
N ALA A 20 31.64 57.54 -28.01
CA ALA A 20 32.78 56.71 -27.64
C ALA A 20 34.10 57.48 -27.60
N GLN A 21 35.01 57.18 -26.70
CA GLN A 21 36.46 57.33 -26.93
C GLN A 21 37.27 56.21 -26.29
N ASN A 22 38.24 55.73 -27.05
CA ASN A 22 39.24 54.69 -26.86
C ASN A 22 40.06 54.78 -25.56
N ALA A 23 40.35 53.63 -24.98
CA ALA A 23 41.55 53.36 -24.20
C ALA A 23 42.02 51.93 -24.33
N SER A 24 43.27 51.72 -24.65
CA SER A 24 44.05 50.53 -24.92
C SER A 24 44.26 49.67 -23.69
N PRO A 25 44.71 48.38 -23.85
CA PRO A 25 44.42 47.26 -22.93
C PRO A 25 45.41 47.22 -21.77
N ALA A 26 44.86 47.03 -20.57
CA ALA A 26 45.59 46.62 -19.39
C ALA A 26 45.67 45.09 -19.27
N SER A 27 46.86 44.60 -19.06
CA SER A 27 47.28 43.22 -18.86
C SER A 27 46.47 42.57 -17.76
N THR A 28 45.70 41.53 -18.11
CA THR A 28 44.94 40.73 -17.16
C THR A 28 45.83 39.58 -16.65
N SER A 29 46.29 39.69 -15.40
CA SER A 29 46.89 38.62 -14.65
C SER A 29 45.84 37.52 -14.42
N ILE A 30 46.08 36.34 -14.96
CA ILE A 30 45.26 35.16 -14.74
C ILE A 30 45.58 34.62 -13.32
N ALA A 31 44.64 34.78 -12.37
CA ALA A 31 44.71 34.12 -11.10
C ALA A 31 44.47 32.59 -11.30
N PRO A 32 45.17 31.71 -10.57
CA PRO A 32 44.97 30.27 -10.70
C PRO A 32 43.56 29.88 -10.23
N ILE A 33 42.82 29.23 -11.13
CA ILE A 33 41.52 28.60 -10.82
C ILE A 33 41.81 27.46 -9.82
N ALA A 34 41.36 27.63 -8.57
CA ALA A 34 41.32 26.54 -7.61
C ALA A 34 40.45 25.41 -8.18
N PRO A 35 40.85 24.14 -8.03
CA PRO A 35 40.02 23.04 -8.48
C PRO A 35 38.71 23.08 -7.72
N THR A 36 37.62 23.33 -8.44
CA THR A 36 36.27 23.08 -7.92
C THR A 36 36.17 21.60 -7.58
N VAL A 37 36.20 21.28 -6.30
CA VAL A 37 35.85 19.96 -5.83
C VAL A 37 34.41 19.74 -6.28
N ALA A 38 34.23 18.94 -7.31
CA ALA A 38 32.92 18.43 -7.67
C ALA A 38 32.43 17.66 -6.44
N THR A 39 31.53 18.26 -5.68
CA THR A 39 30.72 17.54 -4.72
C THR A 39 29.99 16.47 -5.51
N SER A 40 30.40 15.21 -5.31
CA SER A 40 29.65 14.06 -5.80
C SER A 40 28.17 14.29 -5.47
N PRO A 41 27.24 14.01 -6.38
CA PRO A 41 25.84 14.14 -6.04
C PRO A 41 25.59 13.27 -4.82
N SER A 42 25.16 13.88 -3.73
CA SER A 42 24.58 13.18 -2.61
C SER A 42 23.59 12.19 -3.22
N THR A 43 23.73 10.91 -2.93
CA THR A 43 22.76 9.88 -3.28
C THR A 43 21.51 10.19 -2.46
N ALA A 44 20.71 11.16 -2.91
CA ALA A 44 19.43 11.43 -2.30
C ALA A 44 18.60 10.16 -2.39
N GLU A 45 18.21 9.62 -1.24
CA GLU A 45 17.28 8.51 -1.17
C GLU A 45 16.09 8.82 -2.08
N SER A 46 15.72 7.87 -2.93
CA SER A 46 14.53 8.05 -3.77
C SER A 46 13.32 8.25 -2.85
N PRO A 47 12.53 9.30 -3.04
CA PRO A 47 11.38 9.56 -2.19
C PRO A 47 10.49 8.34 -2.07
N SER A 48 10.13 7.99 -0.84
CA SER A 48 9.24 6.87 -0.53
C SER A 48 8.33 7.25 0.63
N ALA A 49 7.22 6.52 0.79
CA ALA A 49 6.29 6.72 1.89
C ALA A 49 5.88 5.38 2.50
N ILE A 50 5.48 5.42 3.76
CA ILE A 50 4.90 4.30 4.49
C ILE A 50 3.42 4.58 4.72
N ILE A 51 2.57 3.60 4.49
CA ILE A 51 1.14 3.68 4.83
C ILE A 51 0.87 2.68 5.94
N LEU A 52 0.37 3.18 7.08
CA LEU A 52 0.00 2.39 8.25
C LEU A 52 -1.50 2.08 8.21
N GLY A 53 -1.87 0.85 8.52
CA GLY A 53 -3.26 0.39 8.61
C GLY A 53 -3.60 -0.09 10.01
N TYR A 54 -4.60 0.53 10.64
CA TYR A 54 -5.15 0.16 11.94
C TYR A 54 -6.58 -0.31 11.79
N HIS A 55 -7.19 -0.86 12.86
CA HIS A 55 -8.59 -1.31 12.83
C HIS A 55 -9.35 -0.87 14.08
N GLN A 56 -9.24 -1.63 15.19
CA GLN A 56 -9.95 -1.38 16.44
C GLN A 56 -9.07 -0.74 17.49
N PHE A 57 -9.71 -0.07 18.45
CA PHE A 57 -9.02 0.55 19.58
C PHE A 57 -9.70 0.23 20.89
N THR A 58 -8.90 0.02 21.93
CA THR A 58 -9.38 -0.07 23.32
C THR A 58 -8.93 1.15 24.14
N PRO A 59 -9.70 1.57 25.13
CA PRO A 59 -9.35 2.73 25.95
C PRO A 59 -8.12 2.47 26.83
N GLY A 60 -7.27 3.48 27.00
CA GLY A 60 -6.06 3.40 27.84
C GLY A 60 -5.15 2.25 27.44
N ASP A 61 -4.88 1.35 28.40
CA ASP A 61 -4.09 0.12 28.20
C ASP A 61 -4.96 -1.14 28.28
N GLN A 62 -6.27 -1.03 28.10
CA GLN A 62 -7.17 -2.17 28.20
C GLN A 62 -6.83 -3.23 27.14
N PRO A 63 -6.46 -4.47 27.52
CA PRO A 63 -6.06 -5.48 26.57
C PRO A 63 -7.26 -6.00 25.77
N SER A 64 -7.00 -6.47 24.55
CA SER A 64 -7.97 -7.15 23.69
C SER A 64 -7.45 -8.52 23.28
N LYS A 65 -8.38 -9.48 23.06
CA LYS A 65 -8.04 -10.76 22.43
C LYS A 65 -7.98 -10.64 20.88
N ASN A 66 -8.52 -9.57 20.34
CA ASN A 66 -8.44 -9.30 18.91
C ASN A 66 -7.06 -8.72 18.59
N ILE A 67 -6.28 -9.44 17.78
CA ILE A 67 -4.93 -9.04 17.38
C ILE A 67 -4.90 -7.73 16.58
N TYR A 68 -6.03 -7.32 16.00
CA TYR A 68 -6.16 -6.04 15.28
C TYR A 68 -6.63 -4.89 16.19
N SER A 69 -6.64 -5.09 17.51
CA SER A 69 -6.99 -4.04 18.47
C SER A 69 -5.73 -3.38 19.05
N MET A 70 -5.61 -2.09 18.85
CA MET A 70 -4.58 -1.24 19.44
C MET A 70 -5.10 -0.61 20.74
N THR A 71 -4.27 -0.49 21.77
CA THR A 71 -4.63 0.32 22.93
C THR A 71 -4.41 1.81 22.66
N ALA A 72 -5.24 2.67 23.22
CA ALA A 72 -5.10 4.12 23.02
C ALA A 72 -3.73 4.64 23.48
N ASN A 73 -3.18 4.10 24.58
CA ASN A 73 -1.87 4.52 25.08
C ASN A 73 -0.72 4.07 24.18
N ALA A 74 -0.75 2.83 23.65
CA ALA A 74 0.23 2.36 22.68
C ALA A 74 0.18 3.18 21.39
N PHE A 75 -1.02 3.47 20.89
CA PHE A 75 -1.21 4.34 19.74
C PHE A 75 -0.65 5.75 19.95
N ALA A 76 -0.91 6.35 21.11
CA ALA A 76 -0.32 7.65 21.48
C ALA A 76 1.22 7.58 21.49
N GLY A 77 1.79 6.46 21.95
CA GLY A 77 3.22 6.18 21.90
C GLY A 77 3.76 6.14 20.48
N GLU A 78 3.04 5.48 19.55
CA GLU A 78 3.41 5.43 18.14
C GLU A 78 3.32 6.81 17.46
N MET A 79 2.26 7.59 17.73
CA MET A 79 2.14 8.96 17.21
C MET A 79 3.26 9.88 17.74
N LYS A 80 3.63 9.70 19.01
CA LYS A 80 4.79 10.38 19.57
C LYS A 80 6.09 9.95 18.88
N TYR A 81 6.26 8.65 18.63
CA TYR A 81 7.43 8.14 17.93
C TYR A 81 7.55 8.71 16.51
N LEU A 82 6.45 8.80 15.74
CA LEU A 82 6.44 9.44 14.42
C LEU A 82 6.97 10.86 14.50
N LYS A 83 6.48 11.65 15.46
CA LYS A 83 6.92 13.04 15.69
C LYS A 83 8.41 13.13 16.04
N ASP A 84 8.84 12.33 17.03
CA ASP A 84 10.21 12.39 17.56
C ASP A 84 11.25 11.88 16.54
N SER A 85 10.85 10.97 15.64
CA SER A 85 11.68 10.43 14.57
C SER A 85 11.72 11.31 13.31
N GLY A 86 11.07 12.48 13.32
CA GLY A 86 11.04 13.37 12.15
C GLY A 86 10.20 12.86 10.99
N CYS A 87 9.26 11.95 11.23
CA CYS A 87 8.31 11.51 10.21
C CYS A 87 7.29 12.62 9.92
N HIS A 88 6.93 12.76 8.66
CA HIS A 88 5.92 13.71 8.20
C HIS A 88 4.62 12.95 7.89
N VAL A 89 3.63 13.10 8.77
CA VAL A 89 2.31 12.51 8.51
C VAL A 89 1.57 13.37 7.50
N VAL A 90 1.23 12.77 6.36
CA VAL A 90 0.61 13.43 5.20
C VAL A 90 -0.75 12.81 4.88
N PRO A 91 -1.67 13.54 4.22
CA PRO A 91 -2.89 12.97 3.69
C PRO A 91 -2.59 11.81 2.72
N LEU A 92 -3.43 10.78 2.72
CA LEU A 92 -3.30 9.65 1.79
C LEU A 92 -3.35 10.12 0.32
N SER A 93 -4.12 11.15 0.03
CA SER A 93 -4.19 11.81 -1.28
C SER A 93 -2.85 12.35 -1.78
N ASP A 94 -1.98 12.81 -0.89
CA ASP A 94 -0.65 13.31 -1.30
C ASP A 94 0.25 12.15 -1.74
N ILE A 95 0.13 10.99 -1.10
CA ILE A 95 0.82 9.77 -1.53
C ILE A 95 0.31 9.31 -2.90
N VAL A 96 -1.02 9.31 -3.10
CA VAL A 96 -1.61 8.95 -4.42
C VAL A 96 -1.11 9.92 -5.51
N ARG A 97 -1.14 11.22 -5.26
CA ARG A 97 -0.62 12.23 -6.19
C ARG A 97 0.88 12.05 -6.50
N PHE A 98 1.67 11.64 -5.50
CA PHE A 98 3.08 11.32 -5.71
C PHE A 98 3.26 10.11 -6.63
N ILE A 99 2.49 9.03 -6.44
CA ILE A 99 2.50 7.85 -7.33
C ILE A 99 2.14 8.25 -8.76
N GLU A 100 1.18 9.14 -8.94
CA GLU A 100 0.73 9.66 -10.24
C GLU A 100 1.75 10.63 -10.90
N GLY A 101 2.83 10.99 -10.20
CA GLY A 101 3.77 12.01 -10.68
C GLY A 101 3.23 13.45 -10.62
N LYS A 102 2.14 13.68 -9.87
CA LYS A 102 1.47 14.99 -9.74
C LYS A 102 1.85 15.74 -8.45
N GLY A 103 2.79 15.23 -7.66
CA GLY A 103 3.21 15.81 -6.39
C GLY A 103 4.55 15.30 -5.92
N THR A 104 5.08 15.91 -4.87
CA THR A 104 6.29 15.48 -4.17
C THR A 104 5.94 15.19 -2.71
N LEU A 105 6.71 14.33 -2.07
CA LEU A 105 6.55 14.01 -0.66
C LEU A 105 7.72 14.61 0.16
N PRO A 106 7.46 14.99 1.42
CA PRO A 106 8.54 15.29 2.35
C PRO A 106 9.33 14.01 2.67
N PRO A 107 10.55 14.12 3.18
CA PRO A 107 11.29 12.97 3.69
C PRO A 107 10.48 12.23 4.76
N HIS A 108 10.64 10.91 4.84
CA HIS A 108 9.96 10.07 5.83
C HIS A 108 8.43 10.29 5.89
N ALA A 109 7.80 10.42 4.70
CA ALA A 109 6.36 10.58 4.60
C ALA A 109 5.62 9.33 5.11
N VAL A 110 4.59 9.55 5.92
CA VAL A 110 3.73 8.49 6.48
C VAL A 110 2.27 8.87 6.27
N ALA A 111 1.42 7.93 5.84
CA ALA A 111 -0.02 8.12 5.93
C ALA A 111 -0.62 7.15 6.95
N ILE A 112 -1.68 7.59 7.62
CA ILE A 112 -2.42 6.80 8.60
C ILE A 112 -3.78 6.45 8.02
N THR A 113 -4.09 5.14 8.01
CA THR A 113 -5.39 4.63 7.60
C THR A 113 -5.99 3.77 8.72
N ILE A 114 -7.31 3.75 8.83
CA ILE A 114 -8.03 2.91 9.77
C ILE A 114 -9.15 2.22 9.00
N ASP A 115 -9.34 0.93 9.20
CA ASP A 115 -10.25 0.12 8.42
C ASP A 115 -11.53 -0.26 9.21
N ASP A 116 -12.48 -0.85 8.51
CA ASP A 116 -13.73 -1.48 8.94
C ASP A 116 -14.89 -0.54 9.30
N GLY A 117 -14.66 0.65 9.80
CA GLY A 117 -15.76 1.52 10.22
C GLY A 117 -16.25 1.28 11.65
N TYR A 118 -15.38 0.79 12.55
CA TYR A 118 -15.71 0.69 13.98
C TYR A 118 -15.89 2.06 14.65
N LYS A 119 -16.71 2.11 15.70
CA LYS A 119 -16.85 3.29 16.57
C LYS A 119 -15.61 3.56 17.42
N SER A 120 -14.87 2.51 17.76
CA SER A 120 -13.73 2.60 18.69
C SER A 120 -12.59 3.52 18.23
N PRO A 121 -12.23 3.63 16.94
CA PRO A 121 -11.29 4.64 16.46
C PRO A 121 -11.73 6.07 16.71
N ILE A 122 -13.03 6.35 16.56
CA ILE A 122 -13.58 7.70 16.79
C ILE A 122 -13.39 8.14 18.22
N VAL A 123 -13.59 7.21 19.17
CA VAL A 123 -13.50 7.49 20.61
C VAL A 123 -12.05 7.51 21.10
N ASN A 124 -11.20 6.59 20.61
CA ASN A 124 -9.89 6.32 21.20
C ASN A 124 -8.69 6.79 20.36
N ALA A 125 -8.82 6.88 19.03
CA ALA A 125 -7.73 7.28 18.14
C ALA A 125 -7.87 8.73 17.63
N ALA A 126 -9.07 9.15 17.19
CA ALA A 126 -9.28 10.47 16.60
C ALA A 126 -8.86 11.63 17.52
N PRO A 127 -9.10 11.62 18.85
CA PRO A 127 -8.61 12.67 19.74
C PRO A 127 -7.07 12.76 19.76
N ILE A 128 -6.38 11.61 19.68
CA ILE A 128 -4.92 11.55 19.65
C ILE A 128 -4.41 12.12 18.33
N LEU A 129 -4.97 11.69 17.20
CA LEU A 129 -4.59 12.20 15.87
C LEU A 129 -4.81 13.72 15.78
N LYS A 130 -5.92 14.21 16.31
CA LYS A 130 -6.25 15.64 16.39
C LYS A 130 -5.22 16.43 17.23
N GLN A 131 -4.75 15.87 18.35
CA GLN A 131 -3.71 16.48 19.19
C GLN A 131 -2.39 16.71 18.44
N TYR A 132 -2.03 15.78 17.54
CA TYR A 132 -0.84 15.89 16.69
C TYR A 132 -1.08 16.67 15.39
N GLY A 133 -2.32 16.98 15.05
CA GLY A 133 -2.70 17.55 13.76
C GLY A 133 -2.47 16.57 12.59
N TYR A 134 -2.55 15.27 12.84
CA TYR A 134 -2.28 14.24 11.85
C TYR A 134 -3.52 13.92 11.02
N PRO A 135 -3.46 14.07 9.70
CA PRO A 135 -4.51 13.62 8.80
C PRO A 135 -4.59 12.09 8.79
N TRP A 136 -5.78 11.56 8.54
CA TRP A 136 -6.02 10.14 8.41
C TRP A 136 -7.19 9.82 7.50
N THR A 137 -7.22 8.60 6.97
CA THR A 137 -8.30 8.09 6.11
C THR A 137 -9.00 6.94 6.80
N PHE A 138 -10.34 6.93 6.78
CA PHE A 138 -11.17 5.90 7.36
C PHE A 138 -11.86 5.09 6.26
N PHE A 139 -11.48 3.85 6.08
CA PHE A 139 -12.08 2.91 5.13
C PHE A 139 -13.24 2.16 5.78
N CYS A 140 -14.46 2.38 5.28
CA CYS A 140 -15.67 1.84 5.88
C CYS A 140 -16.40 0.87 4.94
N TYR A 141 -16.92 -0.27 5.46
CA TYR A 141 -17.83 -1.10 4.70
C TYR A 141 -19.29 -0.80 5.07
N THR A 142 -20.13 -0.64 4.05
CA THR A 142 -21.42 0.04 4.19
C THR A 142 -22.46 -0.72 4.99
N ASP A 143 -22.47 -2.05 4.93
CA ASP A 143 -23.44 -2.87 5.68
C ASP A 143 -23.19 -2.80 7.18
N PHE A 144 -21.96 -2.56 7.62
CA PHE A 144 -21.64 -2.38 9.04
C PHE A 144 -22.13 -1.03 9.55
N ILE A 145 -21.86 0.04 8.80
CA ILE A 145 -22.33 1.39 9.12
C ILE A 145 -23.86 1.47 9.13
N ALA A 146 -24.54 0.76 8.22
CA ALA A 146 -25.99 0.73 8.15
C ALA A 146 -26.66 -0.14 9.22
N SER A 147 -25.91 -0.97 9.94
CA SER A 147 -26.43 -1.89 10.95
C SER A 147 -26.81 -1.16 12.24
N HIS A 148 -28.10 -0.88 12.42
CA HIS A 148 -28.62 -0.30 13.68
C HIS A 148 -28.48 -1.21 14.89
N GLU A 149 -28.25 -2.51 14.68
CA GLU A 149 -28.10 -3.50 15.77
C GLU A 149 -26.69 -3.59 16.32
N ASN A 150 -25.68 -3.13 15.55
CA ASN A 150 -24.27 -3.25 15.92
C ASN A 150 -23.76 -1.98 16.61
N LYS A 151 -23.80 -1.99 17.94
CA LYS A 151 -23.29 -0.87 18.78
C LYS A 151 -21.78 -0.62 18.63
N GLY A 152 -21.04 -1.50 18.00
CA GLY A 152 -19.60 -1.36 17.72
C GLY A 152 -19.28 -0.59 16.45
N ALA A 153 -20.27 -0.37 15.57
CA ALA A 153 -20.11 0.35 14.33
C ALA A 153 -20.19 1.88 14.53
N ALA A 154 -19.50 2.64 13.68
CA ALA A 154 -19.77 4.05 13.49
C ALA A 154 -21.16 4.25 12.86
N SER A 155 -21.85 5.33 13.18
CA SER A 155 -23.07 5.74 12.51
C SER A 155 -22.76 6.65 11.31
N TRP A 156 -23.75 6.85 10.44
CA TRP A 156 -23.64 7.86 9.37
C TRP A 156 -23.39 9.27 9.91
N ASP A 157 -24.01 9.63 11.04
CA ASP A 157 -23.78 10.92 11.69
C ASP A 157 -22.35 11.04 12.21
N ASP A 158 -21.77 9.96 12.73
CA ASP A 158 -20.35 9.94 13.12
C ASP A 158 -19.43 10.19 11.92
N LEU A 159 -19.68 9.56 10.78
CA LEU A 159 -18.89 9.75 9.58
C LEU A 159 -19.01 11.18 9.03
N LEU A 160 -20.21 11.76 9.06
CA LEU A 160 -20.44 13.15 8.66
C LEU A 160 -19.71 14.14 9.59
N GLU A 161 -19.64 13.86 10.89
CA GLU A 161 -18.89 14.69 11.83
C GLU A 161 -17.38 14.58 11.61
N LEU A 162 -16.87 13.37 11.44
CA LEU A 162 -15.45 13.15 11.07
C LEU A 162 -15.07 13.87 9.77
N GLN A 163 -15.94 13.82 8.76
CA GLN A 163 -15.72 14.53 7.50
C GLN A 163 -15.63 16.06 7.70
N LYS A 164 -16.46 16.65 8.55
CA LYS A 164 -16.37 18.08 8.90
C LYS A 164 -15.06 18.41 9.64
N GLU A 165 -14.52 17.48 10.39
CA GLU A 165 -13.21 17.59 11.04
C GLU A 165 -12.03 17.36 10.07
N GLY A 166 -12.28 17.08 8.79
CA GLY A 166 -11.27 16.89 7.75
C GLY A 166 -10.76 15.46 7.59
N VAL A 167 -11.43 14.49 8.21
CA VAL A 167 -11.13 13.05 8.01
C VAL A 167 -11.60 12.62 6.64
N ASP A 168 -10.76 11.90 5.91
CA ASP A 168 -11.11 11.35 4.62
C ASP A 168 -11.81 10.00 4.80
N ILE A 169 -13.07 9.89 4.36
CA ILE A 169 -13.87 8.67 4.48
C ILE A 169 -13.90 7.98 3.12
N GLU A 170 -13.47 6.71 3.07
CA GLU A 170 -13.31 5.96 1.83
C GLU A 170 -13.86 4.53 1.95
N CYS A 171 -13.86 3.78 0.86
CA CYS A 171 -14.61 2.52 0.75
C CYS A 171 -13.80 1.28 1.15
N HIS A 172 -14.44 0.39 1.93
CA HIS A 172 -13.93 -0.93 2.29
C HIS A 172 -14.90 -2.06 1.89
N SER A 173 -15.51 -1.98 0.72
CA SER A 173 -16.58 -2.83 0.18
C SER A 173 -17.96 -2.58 0.82
N LYS A 174 -18.93 -3.41 0.41
CA LYS A 174 -20.28 -3.40 0.97
C LYS A 174 -20.38 -4.22 2.26
N SER A 175 -19.94 -5.47 2.26
CA SER A 175 -20.14 -6.45 3.34
C SER A 175 -18.86 -7.10 3.87
N HIS A 176 -17.68 -6.57 3.50
CA HIS A 176 -16.36 -7.03 3.95
C HIS A 176 -16.06 -8.51 3.66
N PRO A 177 -16.27 -9.00 2.42
CA PRO A 177 -15.97 -10.38 2.06
C PRO A 177 -14.57 -10.55 1.49
N MET A 178 -14.09 -11.80 1.41
CA MET A 178 -12.96 -12.14 0.54
C MET A 178 -13.41 -12.06 -0.93
N LEU A 179 -13.01 -10.99 -1.61
CA LEU A 179 -13.55 -10.63 -2.93
C LEU A 179 -13.09 -11.54 -4.07
N ALA A 180 -11.88 -12.10 -3.98
CA ALA A 180 -11.34 -12.98 -5.02
C ALA A 180 -12.00 -14.37 -5.09
N HIS A 181 -12.83 -14.71 -4.10
CA HIS A 181 -13.42 -16.04 -3.95
C HIS A 181 -14.89 -16.08 -4.41
N LYS A 182 -15.18 -16.94 -5.39
CA LYS A 182 -16.54 -17.10 -5.93
C LYS A 182 -17.55 -17.69 -4.94
N ASN A 183 -17.09 -18.50 -3.98
CA ASN A 183 -17.91 -19.09 -2.95
C ASN A 183 -19.18 -19.78 -3.49
N GLY A 184 -19.02 -20.62 -4.52
CA GLY A 184 -20.10 -21.38 -5.16
C GLY A 184 -20.98 -20.58 -6.14
N LYS A 185 -20.72 -19.28 -6.35
CA LYS A 185 -21.45 -18.47 -7.32
C LYS A 185 -21.11 -18.86 -8.76
N SER A 186 -22.09 -18.84 -9.67
CA SER A 186 -21.83 -18.87 -11.11
C SER A 186 -21.03 -17.65 -11.54
N ALA A 187 -20.53 -17.62 -12.77
CA ALA A 187 -19.80 -16.46 -13.29
C ALA A 187 -20.65 -15.18 -13.25
N ASP A 188 -21.92 -15.26 -13.68
CA ASP A 188 -22.83 -14.10 -13.69
C ASP A 188 -23.21 -13.65 -12.28
N GLN A 189 -23.47 -14.61 -11.37
CA GLN A 189 -23.75 -14.29 -9.97
C GLN A 189 -22.55 -13.62 -9.28
N TYR A 190 -21.34 -14.09 -9.57
CA TYR A 190 -20.13 -13.49 -9.02
C TYR A 190 -19.91 -12.09 -9.56
N ASP A 191 -20.14 -11.87 -10.85
CA ASP A 191 -20.03 -10.55 -11.49
C ASP A 191 -21.01 -9.53 -10.90
N GLN A 192 -22.28 -9.93 -10.74
CA GLN A 192 -23.31 -9.09 -10.10
C GLN A 192 -22.98 -8.79 -8.64
N TRP A 193 -22.52 -9.80 -7.90
CA TRP A 193 -22.13 -9.64 -6.51
C TRP A 193 -20.92 -8.70 -6.37
N LEU A 194 -19.88 -8.85 -7.19
CA LEU A 194 -18.74 -7.92 -7.20
C LEU A 194 -19.19 -6.49 -7.53
N THR A 195 -20.14 -6.31 -8.42
CA THR A 195 -20.69 -4.98 -8.72
C THR A 195 -21.35 -4.37 -7.49
N ALA A 196 -22.11 -5.16 -6.71
CA ALA A 196 -22.71 -4.69 -5.47
C ALA A 196 -21.66 -4.36 -4.40
N GLU A 197 -20.61 -5.19 -4.27
CA GLU A 197 -19.53 -4.99 -3.29
C GLU A 197 -18.62 -3.79 -3.63
N THR A 198 -18.55 -3.38 -4.88
CA THR A 198 -17.67 -2.31 -5.36
C THR A 198 -18.44 -1.04 -5.71
N ALA A 199 -19.08 -0.97 -6.88
CA ALA A 199 -19.82 0.21 -7.33
C ALA A 199 -21.04 0.51 -6.43
N GLY A 200 -21.73 -0.54 -5.94
CA GLY A 200 -22.86 -0.40 -5.01
C GLY A 200 -22.44 0.23 -3.69
N ALA A 201 -21.35 -0.24 -3.08
CA ALA A 201 -20.79 0.35 -1.86
C ALA A 201 -20.39 1.81 -2.06
N LYS A 202 -19.72 2.11 -3.18
CA LYS A 202 -19.35 3.49 -3.56
C LYS A 202 -20.56 4.41 -3.59
N ALA A 203 -21.60 4.00 -4.31
CA ALA A 203 -22.82 4.80 -4.46
C ALA A 203 -23.51 5.08 -3.11
N ILE A 204 -23.53 4.09 -2.20
CA ILE A 204 -24.08 4.26 -0.84
C ILE A 204 -23.28 5.31 -0.06
N LEU A 205 -21.95 5.21 -0.05
CA LEU A 205 -21.10 6.19 0.64
C LEU A 205 -21.24 7.59 0.04
N GLU A 206 -21.20 7.72 -1.28
CA GLU A 206 -21.35 8.99 -1.98
C GLU A 206 -22.70 9.66 -1.69
N GLN A 207 -23.77 8.86 -1.62
CA GLN A 207 -25.12 9.35 -1.29
C GLN A 207 -25.19 9.89 0.14
N HIS A 208 -24.64 9.18 1.13
CA HIS A 208 -24.70 9.57 2.54
C HIS A 208 -23.75 10.72 2.88
N LEU A 209 -22.56 10.72 2.30
CA LEU A 209 -21.50 11.68 2.63
C LEU A 209 -21.49 12.92 1.72
N ASN A 210 -22.26 12.91 0.63
CA ASN A 210 -22.27 13.97 -0.38
C ASN A 210 -20.84 14.35 -0.85
N LYS A 211 -19.98 13.35 -1.02
CA LYS A 211 -18.60 13.49 -1.52
C LYS A 211 -18.29 12.39 -2.51
N LYS A 212 -17.34 12.62 -3.40
CA LYS A 212 -16.80 11.60 -4.29
C LYS A 212 -15.94 10.62 -3.51
N ILE A 213 -16.19 9.32 -3.65
CA ILE A 213 -15.35 8.23 -3.09
C ILE A 213 -14.39 7.76 -4.18
N VAL A 214 -13.11 7.82 -3.91
CA VAL A 214 -12.09 7.58 -4.94
C VAL A 214 -11.10 6.48 -4.55
N TYR A 215 -11.06 6.07 -3.30
CA TYR A 215 -10.16 5.05 -2.81
C TYR A 215 -10.91 3.82 -2.31
N PHE A 216 -10.26 2.67 -2.44
CA PHE A 216 -10.78 1.40 -1.98
C PHE A 216 -9.70 0.62 -1.25
N ALA A 217 -9.99 0.07 -0.07
CA ALA A 217 -9.14 -0.90 0.58
C ALA A 217 -9.73 -2.30 0.39
N TYR A 218 -8.92 -3.26 -0.06
CA TYR A 218 -9.38 -4.65 -0.20
C TYR A 218 -9.61 -5.28 1.18
N PRO A 219 -10.81 -5.80 1.49
CA PRO A 219 -11.00 -6.63 2.67
C PRO A 219 -9.99 -7.78 2.69
N PHE A 220 -9.29 -7.96 3.82
CA PHE A 220 -8.22 -8.95 4.00
C PHE A 220 -7.02 -8.81 3.03
N GLY A 221 -6.97 -7.77 2.22
CA GLY A 221 -6.03 -7.64 1.10
C GLY A 221 -6.32 -8.60 -0.05
N ASP A 222 -7.51 -9.22 -0.08
CA ASP A 222 -7.87 -10.29 -1.03
C ASP A 222 -8.39 -9.72 -2.36
N TYR A 223 -7.68 -10.00 -3.45
CA TYR A 223 -8.05 -9.53 -4.78
C TYR A 223 -7.58 -10.49 -5.89
N ASN A 224 -8.22 -10.37 -7.04
CA ASN A 224 -7.81 -10.97 -8.30
C ASN A 224 -8.04 -9.97 -9.45
N LYS A 225 -7.69 -10.35 -10.66
CA LYS A 225 -7.86 -9.48 -11.85
C LYS A 225 -9.30 -9.03 -12.05
N GLN A 226 -10.29 -9.90 -11.85
CA GLN A 226 -11.71 -9.56 -12.02
C GLN A 226 -12.17 -8.51 -11.00
N VAL A 227 -11.72 -8.62 -9.74
CA VAL A 227 -11.97 -7.62 -8.69
C VAL A 227 -11.35 -6.28 -9.07
N GLN A 228 -10.08 -6.28 -9.51
CA GLN A 228 -9.41 -5.05 -9.98
C GLN A 228 -10.17 -4.38 -11.12
N ASP A 229 -10.58 -5.15 -12.14
CA ASP A 229 -11.32 -4.63 -13.28
C ASP A 229 -12.66 -3.99 -12.86
N LYS A 230 -13.35 -4.60 -11.89
CA LYS A 230 -14.59 -4.04 -11.33
C LYS A 230 -14.36 -2.72 -10.60
N LEU A 231 -13.28 -2.61 -9.81
CA LEU A 231 -12.94 -1.39 -9.10
C LEU A 231 -12.54 -0.25 -10.06
N VAL A 232 -11.75 -0.56 -11.07
CA VAL A 232 -11.41 0.39 -12.13
C VAL A 232 -12.66 0.86 -12.88
N ALA A 233 -13.55 -0.08 -13.26
CA ALA A 233 -14.81 0.25 -13.91
C ALA A 233 -15.76 1.09 -13.03
N ALA A 234 -15.70 0.92 -11.70
CA ALA A 234 -16.44 1.73 -10.73
C ALA A 234 -15.82 3.13 -10.53
N GLY A 235 -14.65 3.41 -11.12
CA GLY A 235 -13.98 4.70 -11.05
C GLY A 235 -13.24 4.95 -9.73
N TYR A 236 -12.70 3.91 -9.10
CA TYR A 236 -11.71 4.07 -8.03
C TYR A 236 -10.36 4.45 -8.63
N GLU A 237 -9.70 5.42 -8.01
CA GLU A 237 -8.42 5.99 -8.49
C GLU A 237 -7.21 5.27 -7.87
N ALA A 238 -7.32 4.84 -6.61
CA ALA A 238 -6.29 4.04 -5.95
C ALA A 238 -6.90 2.95 -5.06
N ILE A 239 -6.21 1.81 -5.00
CA ILE A 239 -6.69 0.61 -4.31
C ILE A 239 -5.57 0.08 -3.41
N PHE A 240 -5.90 -0.18 -2.14
CA PHE A 240 -4.95 -0.48 -1.08
C PHE A 240 -5.03 -1.93 -0.62
N THR A 241 -3.87 -2.54 -0.40
CA THR A 241 -3.75 -3.92 0.11
C THR A 241 -3.22 -3.93 1.55
N VAL A 242 -2.99 -5.13 2.08
CA VAL A 242 -2.34 -5.37 3.37
C VAL A 242 -0.90 -5.91 3.20
N ALA A 243 -0.38 -5.93 1.98
CA ALA A 243 1.01 -6.27 1.71
C ALA A 243 1.89 -5.07 2.08
N GLY A 244 2.61 -5.14 3.20
CA GLY A 244 3.43 -4.06 3.72
C GLY A 244 4.59 -3.73 2.77
N ASN A 245 4.41 -2.72 1.93
CA ASN A 245 5.43 -2.19 1.04
C ASN A 245 5.60 -0.69 1.22
N PRO A 246 6.84 -0.17 1.26
CA PRO A 246 7.05 1.25 1.06
C PRO A 246 6.58 1.68 -0.33
N VAL A 247 5.98 2.84 -0.42
CA VAL A 247 5.43 3.41 -1.66
C VAL A 247 6.49 4.21 -2.40
N ARG A 248 6.54 4.09 -3.73
CA ARG A 248 7.39 4.87 -4.65
C ARG A 248 6.56 5.49 -5.77
N ALA A 249 7.17 6.39 -6.53
CA ALA A 249 6.55 7.02 -7.69
C ALA A 249 6.07 6.04 -8.78
N ASN A 250 6.64 4.84 -8.85
CA ASN A 250 6.23 3.80 -9.80
C ASN A 250 5.37 2.68 -9.18
N THR A 251 4.89 2.87 -7.95
CA THR A 251 3.97 1.93 -7.31
C THR A 251 2.67 1.85 -8.11
N SER A 252 2.15 0.64 -8.31
CA SER A 252 0.85 0.48 -8.98
C SER A 252 -0.28 0.99 -8.11
N LEU A 253 -1.15 1.83 -8.67
CA LEU A 253 -2.35 2.32 -7.97
C LEU A 253 -3.41 1.23 -7.73
N LEU A 254 -3.29 0.06 -8.36
CA LEU A 254 -4.26 -1.02 -8.20
C LEU A 254 -3.98 -1.94 -7.00
N HIS A 255 -2.83 -1.79 -6.34
CA HIS A 255 -2.45 -2.61 -5.18
C HIS A 255 -1.37 -1.90 -4.34
N VAL A 256 -1.67 -0.68 -3.88
CA VAL A 256 -0.78 0.08 -3.01
C VAL A 256 -0.65 -0.62 -1.66
N GLY A 257 0.58 -0.92 -1.23
CA GLY A 257 0.85 -1.66 0.00
C GLY A 257 0.64 -0.84 1.26
N ARG A 258 0.17 -1.49 2.34
CA ARG A 258 0.03 -0.90 3.66
C ARG A 258 0.58 -1.85 4.73
N TYR A 259 1.19 -1.31 5.76
CA TYR A 259 1.64 -2.04 6.94
C TYR A 259 0.51 -2.10 7.97
N VAL A 260 -0.03 -3.29 8.18
CA VAL A 260 -1.11 -3.51 9.16
C VAL A 260 -0.52 -3.70 10.55
N VAL A 261 -0.86 -2.76 11.44
CA VAL A 261 -0.44 -2.81 12.85
C VAL A 261 -1.32 -3.81 13.60
N THR A 262 -0.70 -4.83 14.19
CA THR A 262 -1.39 -5.95 14.87
C THR A 262 -1.34 -5.83 16.39
N GLY A 263 -1.76 -4.68 16.92
CA GLY A 263 -1.88 -4.47 18.35
C GLY A 263 -0.69 -3.72 18.99
N PRO A 264 -0.68 -3.57 20.33
CA PRO A 264 0.24 -2.68 21.01
C PRO A 264 1.68 -3.20 21.13
N GLU A 265 1.93 -4.47 20.79
CA GLU A 265 3.24 -5.10 20.86
C GLU A 265 3.91 -5.25 19.48
N GLU A 266 3.52 -4.41 18.51
CA GLU A 266 4.11 -4.46 17.18
C GLU A 266 5.59 -4.10 17.22
N LYS A 267 6.44 -5.12 17.14
CA LYS A 267 7.90 -4.98 17.26
C LYS A 267 8.56 -4.36 16.04
N ASP A 268 7.90 -4.48 14.88
CA ASP A 268 8.47 -4.07 13.61
C ASP A 268 8.12 -2.64 13.22
N PHE A 269 7.25 -1.94 13.98
CA PHE A 269 6.79 -0.60 13.68
C PHE A 269 7.92 0.39 13.34
N ALA A 270 8.89 0.51 14.24
CA ALA A 270 10.06 1.38 14.01
C ALA A 270 10.94 0.90 12.84
N GLY A 271 10.95 -0.40 12.58
CA GLY A 271 11.64 -1.00 11.44
C GLY A 271 10.99 -0.60 10.12
N TRP A 272 9.67 -0.68 10.02
CA TRP A 272 8.93 -0.31 8.81
C TRP A 272 9.19 1.14 8.37
N LEU A 273 9.24 2.07 9.34
CA LEU A 273 9.47 3.49 9.06
C LEU A 273 10.86 3.81 8.49
N ARG A 274 11.79 2.86 8.58
CA ARG A 274 13.16 2.97 8.05
C ARG A 274 13.39 2.13 6.79
N GLN A 275 12.39 1.40 6.33
CA GLN A 275 12.53 0.57 5.13
C GLN A 275 12.51 1.42 3.86
N GLY A 276 13.37 1.05 2.92
CA GLY A 276 13.30 1.51 1.55
C GLY A 276 12.45 0.56 0.70
N ALA A 277 11.83 1.08 -0.34
CA ALA A 277 11.07 0.26 -1.27
C ALA A 277 11.99 -0.41 -2.28
N LEU A 278 11.78 -1.70 -2.52
CA LEU A 278 12.36 -2.47 -3.60
C LEU A 278 11.32 -2.62 -4.71
N SER A 279 11.60 -2.09 -5.88
CA SER A 279 10.65 -2.18 -7.00
C SER A 279 10.65 -3.58 -7.59
N VAL A 280 9.46 -4.16 -7.78
CA VAL A 280 9.25 -5.39 -8.54
C VAL A 280 8.82 -5.00 -9.96
N VAL A 281 9.69 -5.24 -10.93
CA VAL A 281 9.40 -5.01 -12.36
C VAL A 281 8.43 -6.07 -12.87
N THR A 282 8.74 -7.33 -12.56
CA THR A 282 7.88 -8.47 -12.88
C THR A 282 7.86 -9.43 -11.71
N ALA A 283 6.73 -10.08 -11.49
CA ALA A 283 6.60 -11.18 -10.54
C ALA A 283 5.90 -12.38 -11.18
N THR A 284 6.31 -13.56 -10.77
CA THR A 284 5.66 -14.82 -11.11
C THR A 284 5.42 -15.60 -9.82
N PRO A 285 4.17 -15.98 -9.48
CA PRO A 285 2.94 -15.52 -10.11
C PRO A 285 2.78 -13.99 -9.99
N ALA A 286 2.11 -13.37 -10.95
CA ALA A 286 1.84 -11.93 -10.92
C ALA A 286 0.96 -11.55 -9.70
N PRO A 287 1.03 -10.30 -9.18
CA PRO A 287 0.15 -9.84 -8.11
C PRO A 287 -1.32 -10.08 -8.42
N GLY A 288 -2.05 -10.72 -7.50
CA GLY A 288 -3.46 -11.09 -7.68
C GLY A 288 -3.73 -12.26 -8.64
N ALA A 289 -2.71 -12.86 -9.26
CA ALA A 289 -2.91 -14.04 -10.09
C ALA A 289 -3.41 -15.24 -9.29
N THR A 290 -4.22 -16.09 -9.90
CA THR A 290 -4.65 -17.36 -9.32
C THR A 290 -3.91 -18.52 -9.97
N VAL A 291 -3.25 -19.36 -9.18
CA VAL A 291 -2.55 -20.56 -9.62
C VAL A 291 -3.22 -21.82 -9.06
N SER A 292 -3.18 -22.91 -9.83
CA SER A 292 -3.68 -24.22 -9.39
C SER A 292 -2.57 -25.20 -9.01
N THR A 293 -1.34 -24.88 -9.37
CA THR A 293 -0.17 -25.71 -9.06
C THR A 293 0.22 -25.53 -7.59
N PRO A 294 0.35 -26.60 -6.80
CA PRO A 294 0.65 -26.50 -5.37
C PRO A 294 2.08 -25.99 -5.08
N ARG A 295 2.99 -26.12 -6.03
CA ARG A 295 4.36 -25.55 -5.96
C ARG A 295 4.63 -24.74 -7.22
N PRO A 296 4.05 -23.54 -7.35
CA PRO A 296 4.32 -22.70 -8.50
C PRO A 296 5.79 -22.23 -8.49
N LEU A 297 6.32 -21.91 -9.67
CA LEU A 297 7.52 -21.09 -9.74
C LEU A 297 7.21 -19.73 -9.14
N ILE A 298 8.01 -19.31 -8.15
CA ILE A 298 7.91 -17.96 -7.55
C ILE A 298 9.20 -17.23 -7.90
N SER A 299 9.08 -16.08 -8.56
CA SER A 299 10.23 -15.25 -8.88
C SER A 299 9.83 -13.78 -9.01
N ALA A 300 10.79 -12.89 -8.83
CA ALA A 300 10.61 -11.47 -9.09
C ALA A 300 11.87 -10.87 -9.70
N THR A 301 11.71 -10.06 -10.74
CA THR A 301 12.77 -9.19 -11.25
C THR A 301 12.70 -7.87 -10.50
N LEU A 302 13.81 -7.47 -9.92
CA LEU A 302 13.91 -6.30 -9.06
C LEU A 302 14.53 -5.13 -9.81
N ASP A 303 13.95 -3.94 -9.67
CA ASP A 303 14.55 -2.70 -10.17
C ASP A 303 15.31 -2.01 -9.03
N PHE A 304 16.54 -2.42 -8.89
CA PHE A 304 17.50 -1.78 -7.97
C PHE A 304 18.92 -2.01 -8.50
N ALA A 305 19.09 -1.73 -9.78
CA ALA A 305 20.30 -2.09 -10.51
C ALA A 305 21.58 -1.56 -9.84
N GLY A 306 22.40 -2.49 -9.39
CA GLY A 306 23.79 -2.24 -9.01
C GLY A 306 24.04 -1.80 -7.57
N GLN A 307 23.03 -1.68 -6.73
CA GLN A 307 23.17 -1.21 -5.35
C GLN A 307 22.70 -2.20 -4.27
N LEU A 308 22.16 -3.34 -4.63
CA LEU A 308 21.82 -4.39 -3.66
C LEU A 308 23.05 -5.18 -3.25
N ASP A 309 23.15 -5.50 -1.96
CA ASP A 309 24.05 -6.54 -1.48
C ASP A 309 23.43 -7.93 -1.78
N PRO A 310 23.93 -8.68 -2.77
CA PRO A 310 23.35 -9.97 -3.16
C PRO A 310 23.31 -10.99 -2.02
N LYS A 311 24.24 -10.88 -1.06
CA LYS A 311 24.34 -11.80 0.09
C LYS A 311 23.29 -11.50 1.16
N SER A 312 22.69 -10.34 1.13
CA SER A 312 21.66 -9.92 2.08
C SER A 312 20.25 -10.34 1.69
N ILE A 313 20.07 -10.86 0.47
CA ILE A 313 18.76 -11.20 -0.06
C ILE A 313 18.18 -12.38 0.70
N GLN A 314 17.00 -12.15 1.28
CA GLN A 314 16.21 -13.14 1.98
C GLN A 314 14.80 -13.13 1.42
N ALA A 315 14.22 -14.30 1.27
CA ALA A 315 12.86 -14.45 0.81
C ALA A 315 12.02 -15.24 1.81
N SER A 316 10.78 -14.87 1.95
CA SER A 316 9.82 -15.57 2.80
C SER A 316 8.45 -15.67 2.13
N VAL A 317 7.68 -16.68 2.55
CA VAL A 317 6.28 -16.82 2.16
C VAL A 317 5.49 -17.02 3.45
N LYS A 318 4.40 -16.28 3.63
CA LYS A 318 3.57 -16.36 4.84
C LYS A 318 3.10 -17.78 5.10
N GLY A 319 3.26 -18.26 6.32
CA GLY A 319 2.97 -19.63 6.71
C GLY A 319 4.09 -20.65 6.44
N TYR A 320 5.17 -20.23 5.77
CA TYR A 320 6.38 -21.04 5.52
C TYR A 320 7.62 -20.47 6.22
N GLY A 321 7.57 -19.17 6.58
CA GLY A 321 8.75 -18.45 7.07
C GLY A 321 9.76 -18.19 5.95
N ALA A 322 11.05 -18.13 6.29
CA ALA A 322 12.11 -18.02 5.30
C ALA A 322 12.12 -19.25 4.38
N VAL A 323 12.22 -19.01 3.08
CA VAL A 323 12.29 -20.05 2.04
C VAL A 323 13.63 -19.99 1.30
N PRO A 324 14.17 -21.12 0.83
CA PRO A 324 15.35 -21.12 -0.03
C PRO A 324 15.12 -20.23 -1.25
N SER A 325 16.12 -19.42 -1.58
CA SER A 325 16.08 -18.54 -2.75
C SER A 325 17.46 -18.43 -3.39
N ASP A 326 17.49 -18.13 -4.68
CA ASP A 326 18.69 -17.73 -5.43
C ASP A 326 18.46 -16.38 -6.09
N PHE A 327 19.55 -15.66 -6.31
CA PHE A 327 19.54 -14.36 -6.97
C PHE A 327 20.49 -14.38 -8.16
N ASP A 328 19.97 -14.05 -9.31
CA ASP A 328 20.72 -13.84 -10.52
C ASP A 328 21.00 -12.33 -10.67
N ASP A 329 22.23 -11.93 -10.41
CA ASP A 329 22.70 -10.54 -10.46
C ASP A 329 22.68 -9.94 -11.87
N LYS A 330 22.78 -10.78 -12.92
CA LYS A 330 22.74 -10.33 -14.31
C LYS A 330 21.35 -9.90 -14.76
N THR A 331 20.34 -10.56 -14.24
CA THR A 331 18.93 -10.30 -14.56
C THR A 331 18.18 -9.61 -13.44
N SER A 332 18.84 -9.36 -12.29
CA SER A 332 18.25 -8.86 -11.06
C SER A 332 17.02 -9.68 -10.61
N THR A 333 17.08 -11.00 -10.82
CA THR A 333 15.94 -11.89 -10.57
C THR A 333 16.18 -12.76 -9.34
N VAL A 334 15.25 -12.70 -8.38
CA VAL A 334 15.16 -13.62 -7.25
C VAL A 334 14.20 -14.74 -7.58
N ARG A 335 14.58 -15.99 -7.31
CA ARG A 335 13.73 -17.18 -7.41
C ARG A 335 13.56 -17.80 -6.03
N LEU A 336 12.36 -18.21 -5.69
CA LEU A 336 12.01 -18.77 -4.40
C LEU A 336 11.54 -20.22 -4.56
N TYR A 337 11.92 -21.07 -3.63
CA TYR A 337 11.62 -22.51 -3.64
C TYR A 337 10.80 -22.90 -2.42
N LEU A 338 9.52 -23.25 -2.65
CA LEU A 338 8.64 -23.68 -1.56
C LEU A 338 9.08 -25.06 -1.03
N PRO A 339 9.27 -25.21 0.28
CA PRO A 339 9.69 -26.50 0.88
C PRO A 339 8.54 -27.53 0.88
N ARG A 340 7.30 -27.11 0.78
CA ARG A 340 6.08 -27.94 0.75
C ARG A 340 4.99 -27.28 -0.08
N ASP A 341 3.91 -28.00 -0.34
CA ASP A 341 2.77 -27.53 -1.12
C ASP A 341 2.08 -26.33 -0.47
N LEU A 342 1.54 -25.43 -1.29
CA LEU A 342 0.66 -24.37 -0.83
C LEU A 342 -0.62 -24.97 -0.22
N ILE A 343 -1.02 -24.45 0.92
CA ILE A 343 -2.23 -24.84 1.63
C ILE A 343 -3.17 -23.67 1.88
N ALA A 344 -2.62 -22.44 1.92
CA ALA A 344 -3.40 -21.24 2.13
C ALA A 344 -3.95 -20.71 0.79
N PRO A 345 -5.16 -20.16 0.76
CA PRO A 345 -5.77 -19.62 -0.45
C PRO A 345 -5.08 -18.36 -0.96
N VAL A 346 -4.30 -17.70 -0.11
CA VAL A 346 -3.49 -16.52 -0.45
C VAL A 346 -2.06 -16.77 -0.02
N ALA A 347 -1.12 -16.51 -0.91
CA ALA A 347 0.31 -16.57 -0.67
C ALA A 347 0.88 -15.16 -0.64
N ASP A 348 1.33 -14.70 0.52
CA ASP A 348 2.08 -13.46 0.70
C ASP A 348 3.57 -13.74 0.54
N VAL A 349 4.19 -13.15 -0.44
CA VAL A 349 5.62 -13.28 -0.73
C VAL A 349 6.35 -12.02 -0.29
N SER A 350 7.47 -12.18 0.39
CA SER A 350 8.32 -11.08 0.84
C SER A 350 9.77 -11.32 0.44
N ILE A 351 10.40 -10.28 -0.11
CA ILE A 351 11.84 -10.23 -0.39
C ILE A 351 12.41 -9.07 0.42
N HIS A 352 13.44 -9.36 1.19
CA HIS A 352 14.25 -8.39 1.91
C HIS A 352 15.66 -8.40 1.32
N ALA A 353 16.24 -7.22 1.14
CA ALA A 353 17.62 -7.05 0.73
C ALA A 353 18.21 -5.82 1.46
N ARG A 354 19.50 -5.62 1.39
CA ARG A 354 20.15 -4.40 1.88
C ARG A 354 20.73 -3.61 0.72
N ASP A 355 20.58 -2.30 0.79
CA ASP A 355 21.36 -1.41 -0.04
C ASP A 355 22.85 -1.58 0.28
N ALA A 356 23.69 -1.74 -0.73
CA ALA A 356 25.10 -2.01 -0.56
C ALA A 356 25.89 -0.82 0.01
N GLN A 357 25.38 0.41 -0.15
CA GLN A 357 26.05 1.64 0.29
C GLN A 357 25.49 2.14 1.62
N THR A 358 24.18 2.25 1.73
CA THR A 358 23.51 2.82 2.91
C THR A 358 23.21 1.79 3.99
N HIS A 359 23.26 0.49 3.65
CA HIS A 359 22.84 -0.64 4.48
C HIS A 359 21.37 -0.60 4.90
N GLN A 360 20.58 0.28 4.29
CA GLN A 360 19.14 0.35 4.51
C GLN A 360 18.49 -0.97 4.10
N THR A 361 17.54 -1.45 4.90
CA THR A 361 16.71 -2.60 4.52
C THR A 361 15.72 -2.19 3.44
N MET A 362 15.77 -2.90 2.32
CA MET A 362 14.89 -2.74 1.17
C MET A 362 13.89 -3.88 1.15
N VAL A 363 12.61 -3.60 0.88
CA VAL A 363 11.54 -4.61 0.96
C VAL A 363 10.68 -4.57 -0.30
N ALA A 364 10.31 -5.75 -0.80
CA ALA A 364 9.30 -5.96 -1.82
C ALA A 364 8.35 -7.08 -1.38
N ASN A 365 7.04 -6.81 -1.45
CA ASN A 365 6.02 -7.79 -1.13
C ASN A 365 4.98 -7.83 -2.25
N TRP A 366 4.44 -9.02 -2.51
CA TRP A 366 3.24 -9.19 -3.35
C TRP A 366 2.47 -10.42 -2.91
N GLN A 367 1.21 -10.49 -3.36
CA GLN A 367 0.30 -11.60 -3.07
C GLN A 367 -0.15 -12.25 -4.36
N PHE A 368 -0.39 -13.56 -4.30
CA PHE A 368 -1.11 -14.29 -5.34
C PHE A 368 -2.04 -15.33 -4.71
N ASN A 369 -3.04 -15.78 -5.47
CA ASN A 369 -4.05 -16.71 -5.01
C ASN A 369 -3.68 -18.14 -5.38
N TYR A 370 -3.96 -19.09 -4.49
CA TYR A 370 -3.90 -20.52 -4.75
C TYR A 370 -5.30 -21.12 -4.67
N ALA A 371 -5.73 -21.69 -5.79
CA ALA A 371 -6.95 -22.48 -5.87
C ALA A 371 -6.57 -23.84 -6.45
N PRO A 372 -6.54 -24.91 -5.63
CA PRO A 372 -6.23 -26.24 -6.15
C PRO A 372 -7.22 -26.58 -7.26
N GLY A 373 -6.68 -26.92 -8.44
CA GLY A 373 -7.51 -27.43 -9.53
C GLY A 373 -8.25 -28.66 -9.04
N ASN A 374 -9.48 -28.88 -9.55
CA ASN A 374 -10.12 -30.19 -9.45
C ASN A 374 -9.28 -31.18 -10.25
N SER A 375 -8.17 -31.64 -9.67
CA SER A 375 -7.49 -32.83 -10.20
C SER A 375 -8.48 -33.97 -10.07
N PRO A 376 -8.79 -34.72 -11.14
CA PRO A 376 -9.55 -35.97 -10.98
C PRO A 376 -8.80 -36.78 -9.93
N ALA A 377 -9.57 -37.32 -8.96
CA ALA A 377 -9.03 -38.23 -7.94
C ALA A 377 -8.10 -39.22 -8.66
N PRO A 378 -6.91 -39.53 -8.12
CA PRO A 378 -6.06 -40.54 -8.75
C PRO A 378 -6.90 -41.80 -8.99
N ALA A 379 -6.90 -42.25 -10.25
CA ALA A 379 -7.64 -43.45 -10.61
C ALA A 379 -7.26 -44.53 -9.61
N PRO A 380 -8.24 -45.28 -9.05
CA PRO A 380 -7.94 -46.34 -8.11
C PRO A 380 -6.90 -47.22 -8.76
N ALA A 381 -5.80 -47.49 -8.06
CA ALA A 381 -4.76 -48.36 -8.51
C ALA A 381 -5.41 -49.70 -8.95
N ILE A 382 -5.30 -49.96 -10.23
CA ILE A 382 -5.76 -51.24 -10.78
C ILE A 382 -4.89 -52.29 -10.09
N GLY A 383 -5.48 -52.95 -9.08
CA GLY A 383 -4.86 -54.09 -8.39
C GLY A 383 -4.52 -55.16 -9.42
N GLY A 384 -3.21 -55.31 -9.67
CA GLY A 384 -2.70 -56.40 -10.45
C GLY A 384 -3.22 -57.72 -9.91
N GLY A 385 -3.99 -58.45 -10.74
CA GLY A 385 -4.47 -59.76 -10.44
C GLY A 385 -3.33 -60.70 -10.19
N GLY A 386 -3.26 -61.24 -8.97
CA GLY A 386 -2.48 -62.39 -8.58
C GLY A 386 -3.37 -63.62 -8.53
N ALA A 387 -3.29 -64.42 -9.57
CA ALA A 387 -3.93 -65.75 -9.60
C ALA A 387 -3.28 -66.67 -8.55
N GLY A 388 -4.10 -67.52 -7.90
CA GLY A 388 -3.47 -68.68 -7.38
C GLY A 388 -4.10 -69.37 -6.20
N LYS A 389 -4.98 -70.33 -6.48
CA LYS A 389 -5.14 -71.67 -5.88
C LYS A 389 -6.05 -71.86 -4.68
N SER A 390 -7.17 -72.53 -5.10
CA SER A 390 -7.93 -73.54 -4.44
C SER A 390 -7.27 -74.29 -3.27
N THR A 391 -8.05 -74.54 -2.21
CA THR A 391 -8.38 -75.89 -1.68
C THR A 391 -9.43 -75.70 -0.59
N GLN A 392 -10.58 -76.33 -0.79
CA GLN A 392 -11.46 -76.90 0.22
C GLN A 392 -10.78 -78.16 0.84
N PRO A 393 -11.27 -78.86 1.88
CA PRO A 393 -12.60 -78.80 2.50
C PRO A 393 -12.67 -78.99 4.04
N ALA A 394 -13.89 -78.89 4.57
CA ALA A 394 -14.62 -79.67 5.62
C ALA A 394 -14.05 -79.71 7.07
N ARG A 395 -14.77 -79.16 8.01
CA ARG A 395 -15.76 -79.78 8.90
C ARG A 395 -16.58 -78.73 9.63
#